data_24e0ce1df3f578d8476280cf8751ca9b
#
_entry.id   24e0ce1df3f578d8476280cf8751ca9b
#
_cell.length_a   1.000
_cell.length_b   1.000
_cell.length_c   1.000
_cell.angle_alpha   90.00
_cell.angle_beta   90.00
_cell.angle_gamma   90.00
#
_symmetry.space_group_name_H-M   'P 1'
#
loop_
_entity.id
_entity.type
_entity.pdbx_description
1 polymer ?
#
loop_
_entity_poly.entity_id
_entity_poly.type
_entity_poly.pdbx_seq_one_letter_code
_entity_poly.pdbx_strand_id
1 'polypeptide(L)'
;MTDIAQDNFLQKISQQIRDHRMFAPQDRWLLAVSGGCDSMAMLHGLCMLRQTQMPELSNLQVAHLNHQLRGTESDTDAEFVQHQSKSLGLEVTLGSIDVARIAHETNQSLETAARQQRYQFLAETARARSCNKIALAHNADDNVETILHRIIRGTGIRGLAGIPAVRSLTETEEQTVSNGNPELLLIRPLLNASRSEIAVSYTHLTLPTN
;
A
#
# COMPACT_ATOMS: atom_id res chain seq x y z
N MET A 1 -25.20 0.17 14.97
CA MET A 1 -23.97 0.91 15.40
C MET A 1 -22.74 0.58 14.57
N THR A 2 -22.73 -0.54 13.87
CA THR A 2 -21.67 -1.04 12.97
C THR A 2 -21.44 -0.20 11.72
N ASP A 3 -22.48 0.45 11.24
CA ASP A 3 -22.50 1.20 9.97
C ASP A 3 -21.71 2.52 10.02
N ILE A 4 -21.79 3.24 11.15
CA ILE A 4 -21.26 4.61 11.27
C ILE A 4 -19.71 4.64 11.23
N ALA A 5 -19.03 3.67 11.87
CA ALA A 5 -17.57 3.65 11.90
C ALA A 5 -16.98 3.27 10.53
N GLN A 6 -17.63 2.34 9.84
CA GLN A 6 -17.29 1.93 8.48
C GLN A 6 -17.53 3.05 7.48
N ASP A 7 -18.69 3.72 7.56
CA ASP A 7 -19.00 4.88 6.71
C ASP A 7 -18.00 6.02 6.91
N ASN A 8 -17.61 6.30 8.14
CA ASN A 8 -16.61 7.33 8.44
C ASN A 8 -15.22 6.98 7.85
N PHE A 9 -14.81 5.72 7.93
CA PHE A 9 -13.55 5.25 7.35
C PHE A 9 -13.57 5.38 5.82
N LEU A 10 -14.65 4.93 5.16
CA LEU A 10 -14.79 5.05 3.71
C LEU A 10 -14.84 6.52 3.26
N GLN A 11 -15.52 7.39 4.02
CA GLN A 11 -15.53 8.82 3.76
C GLN A 11 -14.11 9.41 3.84
N LYS A 12 -13.31 9.05 4.84
CA LYS A 12 -11.92 9.51 4.96
C LYS A 12 -11.08 9.09 3.76
N ILE A 13 -11.17 7.83 3.34
CA ILE A 13 -10.43 7.34 2.16
C ILE A 13 -10.87 8.10 0.91
N SER A 14 -12.18 8.23 0.67
CA SER A 14 -12.70 8.91 -0.51
C SER A 14 -12.31 10.39 -0.52
N GLN A 15 -12.33 11.06 0.63
CA GLN A 15 -11.89 12.43 0.77
C GLN A 15 -10.39 12.56 0.49
N GLN A 16 -9.55 11.69 1.05
CA GLN A 16 -8.11 11.66 0.81
C GLN A 16 -7.77 11.47 -0.68
N ILE A 17 -8.50 10.59 -1.36
CA ILE A 17 -8.35 10.37 -2.80
C ILE A 17 -8.69 11.64 -3.60
N ARG A 18 -9.77 12.33 -3.26
CA ARG A 18 -10.24 13.56 -3.94
C ARG A 18 -9.32 14.73 -3.67
N ASP A 19 -8.99 15.02 -2.40
CA ASP A 19 -8.19 16.17 -1.98
C ASP A 19 -6.80 16.17 -2.62
N HIS A 20 -6.22 14.97 -2.75
CA HIS A 20 -4.90 14.80 -3.34
C HIS A 20 -4.91 14.36 -4.80
N ARG A 21 -6.09 14.38 -5.46
CA ARG A 21 -6.26 14.03 -6.89
C ARG A 21 -5.58 12.70 -7.24
N MET A 22 -5.75 11.71 -6.35
CA MET A 22 -5.11 10.40 -6.53
C MET A 22 -5.69 9.60 -7.67
N PHE A 23 -6.87 9.94 -8.17
CA PHE A 23 -7.61 9.22 -9.19
C PHE A 23 -7.84 10.06 -10.45
N ALA A 24 -7.70 9.41 -11.60
CA ALA A 24 -8.19 9.84 -12.91
C ALA A 24 -8.86 8.65 -13.63
N PRO A 25 -9.80 8.89 -14.57
CA PRO A 25 -10.65 7.84 -15.15
C PRO A 25 -9.92 6.66 -15.82
N GLN A 26 -8.69 6.87 -16.27
CA GLN A 26 -7.89 5.84 -16.96
C GLN A 26 -6.84 5.18 -16.06
N ASP A 27 -6.84 5.53 -14.77
CA ASP A 27 -5.86 4.97 -13.84
C ASP A 27 -6.07 3.48 -13.60
N ARG A 28 -4.95 2.79 -13.46
CA ARG A 28 -4.86 1.39 -13.06
C ARG A 28 -4.00 1.32 -11.81
N TRP A 29 -4.58 0.87 -10.72
CA TRP A 29 -3.92 0.87 -9.42
C TRP A 29 -3.41 -0.51 -9.05
N LEU A 30 -2.16 -0.59 -8.65
CA LEU A 30 -1.57 -1.75 -7.99
C LEU A 30 -1.61 -1.53 -6.48
N LEU A 31 -2.36 -2.35 -5.76
CA LEU A 31 -2.46 -2.30 -4.31
C LEU A 31 -1.34 -3.14 -3.70
N ALA A 32 -0.42 -2.52 -2.97
CA ALA A 32 0.62 -3.22 -2.24
C ALA A 32 0.06 -3.76 -0.92
N VAL A 33 -0.19 -5.06 -0.85
CA VAL A 33 -0.84 -5.72 0.29
C VAL A 33 0.15 -6.67 0.97
N SER A 34 0.47 -6.38 2.24
CA SER A 34 1.42 -7.18 3.03
C SER A 34 0.78 -8.31 3.84
N GLY A 35 -0.56 -8.35 3.93
CA GLY A 35 -1.29 -9.24 4.85
C GLY A 35 -1.58 -8.62 6.22
N GLY A 36 -0.88 -7.55 6.60
CA GLY A 36 -1.14 -6.84 7.86
C GLY A 36 -2.43 -6.00 7.82
N CYS A 37 -2.95 -5.66 9.01
CA CYS A 37 -4.23 -4.97 9.22
C CYS A 37 -4.44 -3.76 8.30
N ASP A 38 -3.46 -2.84 8.23
CA ASP A 38 -3.60 -1.59 7.46
C ASP A 38 -3.71 -1.88 5.95
N SER A 39 -2.91 -2.79 5.44
CA SER A 39 -2.93 -3.16 4.01
C SER A 39 -4.20 -3.91 3.62
N MET A 40 -4.72 -4.74 4.52
CA MET A 40 -5.99 -5.43 4.32
C MET A 40 -7.17 -4.48 4.41
N ALA A 41 -7.15 -3.53 5.36
CA ALA A 41 -8.17 -2.48 5.45
C ALA A 41 -8.19 -1.58 4.20
N MET A 42 -7.02 -1.25 3.64
CA MET A 42 -6.92 -0.54 2.36
C MET A 42 -7.57 -1.35 1.22
N LEU A 43 -7.25 -2.63 1.12
CA LEU A 43 -7.80 -3.53 0.10
C LEU A 43 -9.34 -3.57 0.17
N HIS A 44 -9.89 -3.88 1.35
CA HIS A 44 -11.34 -3.97 1.53
C HIS A 44 -12.03 -2.62 1.37
N GLY A 45 -11.47 -1.54 1.95
CA GLY A 45 -12.01 -0.19 1.85
C GLY A 45 -12.09 0.32 0.41
N LEU A 46 -11.04 0.12 -0.40
CA LEU A 46 -11.05 0.51 -1.81
C LEU A 46 -12.03 -0.33 -2.64
N CYS A 47 -12.16 -1.63 -2.37
CA CYS A 47 -13.15 -2.47 -3.01
C CYS A 47 -14.58 -2.02 -2.68
N MET A 48 -14.85 -1.66 -1.42
CA MET A 48 -16.15 -1.17 -1.02
C MET A 48 -16.46 0.21 -1.61
N LEU A 49 -15.49 1.13 -1.65
CA LEU A 49 -15.64 2.42 -2.33
C LEU A 49 -15.96 2.22 -3.82
N ARG A 50 -15.30 1.28 -4.49
CA ARG A 50 -15.59 0.91 -5.89
C ARG A 50 -17.05 0.48 -6.08
N GLN A 51 -17.62 -0.24 -5.12
CA GLN A 51 -19.00 -0.74 -5.19
C GLN A 51 -20.05 0.32 -4.85
N THR A 52 -19.72 1.29 -3.99
CA THR A 52 -20.73 2.18 -3.37
C THR A 52 -20.62 3.64 -3.80
N GLN A 53 -19.42 4.21 -3.86
CA GLN A 53 -19.21 5.66 -3.98
C GLN A 53 -18.32 6.07 -5.15
N MET A 54 -17.44 5.18 -5.62
CA MET A 54 -16.41 5.47 -6.64
C MET A 54 -16.31 4.31 -7.65
N PRO A 55 -17.37 4.03 -8.42
CA PRO A 55 -17.39 2.91 -9.40
C PRO A 55 -16.29 3.05 -10.47
N GLU A 56 -15.80 4.26 -10.67
CA GLU A 56 -14.69 4.56 -11.56
C GLU A 56 -13.35 3.94 -11.10
N LEU A 57 -13.18 3.55 -9.83
CA LEU A 57 -12.04 2.76 -9.35
C LEU A 57 -12.09 1.31 -9.86
N SER A 58 -12.36 1.11 -11.14
CA SER A 58 -12.62 -0.21 -11.72
C SER A 58 -11.38 -1.07 -11.90
N ASN A 59 -10.20 -0.45 -12.07
CA ASN A 59 -8.96 -1.12 -12.42
C ASN A 59 -8.03 -1.27 -11.21
N LEU A 60 -8.41 -2.12 -10.26
CA LEU A 60 -7.61 -2.47 -9.08
C LEU A 60 -6.98 -3.84 -9.27
N GLN A 61 -5.68 -3.97 -8.97
CA GLN A 61 -4.93 -5.21 -8.92
C GLN A 61 -4.13 -5.28 -7.64
N VAL A 62 -3.76 -6.47 -7.20
CA VAL A 62 -3.04 -6.68 -5.93
C VAL A 62 -1.64 -7.21 -6.20
N ALA A 63 -0.67 -6.72 -5.44
CA ALA A 63 0.67 -7.27 -5.35
C ALA A 63 1.02 -7.58 -3.90
N HIS A 64 1.55 -8.78 -3.66
CA HIS A 64 2.07 -9.21 -2.37
C HIS A 64 3.48 -9.76 -2.55
N LEU A 65 4.42 -9.30 -1.73
CA LEU A 65 5.79 -9.80 -1.69
C LEU A 65 6.07 -10.49 -0.36
N ASN A 66 6.32 -11.80 -0.42
CA ASN A 66 6.82 -12.59 0.69
C ASN A 66 8.34 -12.38 0.81
N HIS A 67 8.79 -11.77 1.91
CA HIS A 67 10.20 -11.49 2.19
C HIS A 67 10.97 -12.68 2.76
N GLN A 68 10.32 -13.82 2.98
CA GLN A 68 10.86 -15.04 3.58
C GLN A 68 11.55 -14.85 4.95
N LEU A 69 11.14 -13.83 5.72
CA LEU A 69 11.77 -13.51 7.01
C LEU A 69 11.23 -14.34 8.19
N ARG A 70 10.03 -14.91 8.05
CA ARG A 70 9.31 -15.63 9.13
C ARG A 70 8.97 -17.08 8.79
N GLY A 71 9.66 -17.66 7.79
CA GLY A 71 9.39 -19.04 7.38
C GLY A 71 7.93 -19.28 7.00
N THR A 72 7.29 -20.31 7.60
CA THR A 72 5.91 -20.70 7.29
C THR A 72 4.85 -19.63 7.55
N GLU A 73 5.05 -18.71 8.47
CA GLU A 73 4.12 -17.59 8.70
C GLU A 73 4.02 -16.69 7.47
N SER A 74 5.14 -16.46 6.80
CA SER A 74 5.16 -15.63 5.58
C SER A 74 4.41 -16.30 4.41
N ASP A 75 4.39 -17.63 4.36
CA ASP A 75 3.64 -18.37 3.34
C ASP A 75 2.13 -18.33 3.65
N THR A 76 1.77 -18.41 4.92
CA THR A 76 0.37 -18.26 5.38
C THR A 76 -0.17 -16.86 5.04
N ASP A 77 0.63 -15.80 5.21
CA ASP A 77 0.26 -14.44 4.84
C ASP A 77 0.00 -14.34 3.31
N ALA A 78 0.84 -14.97 2.49
CA ALA A 78 0.65 -14.97 1.03
C ALA A 78 -0.63 -15.70 0.61
N GLU A 79 -0.92 -16.85 1.20
CA GLU A 79 -2.17 -17.59 0.97
C GLU A 79 -3.39 -16.78 1.41
N PHE A 80 -3.32 -16.14 2.56
CA PHE A 80 -4.38 -15.28 3.08
C PHE A 80 -4.68 -14.11 2.13
N VAL A 81 -3.65 -13.38 1.70
CA VAL A 81 -3.81 -12.27 0.73
C VAL A 81 -4.38 -12.78 -0.58
N GLN A 82 -3.92 -13.94 -1.07
CA GLN A 82 -4.44 -14.52 -2.30
C GLN A 82 -5.91 -14.88 -2.19
N HIS A 83 -6.31 -15.52 -1.08
CA HIS A 83 -7.71 -15.91 -0.85
C HIS A 83 -8.61 -14.67 -0.77
N GLN A 84 -8.22 -13.67 0.02
CA GLN A 84 -8.99 -12.44 0.19
C GLN A 84 -9.11 -11.64 -1.13
N SER A 85 -8.03 -11.53 -1.90
CA SER A 85 -8.06 -10.84 -3.19
C SER A 85 -9.00 -11.52 -4.17
N LYS A 86 -8.95 -12.85 -4.26
CA LYS A 86 -9.85 -13.65 -5.12
C LYS A 86 -11.32 -13.50 -4.71
N SER A 87 -11.63 -13.50 -3.40
CA SER A 87 -13.01 -13.30 -2.92
C SER A 87 -13.58 -11.92 -3.28
N LEU A 88 -12.70 -10.91 -3.41
CA LEU A 88 -13.05 -9.56 -3.86
C LEU A 88 -13.05 -9.38 -5.39
N GLY A 89 -12.79 -10.46 -6.14
CA GLY A 89 -12.76 -10.45 -7.61
C GLY A 89 -11.54 -9.69 -8.17
N LEU A 90 -10.41 -9.68 -7.44
CA LEU A 90 -9.19 -9.02 -7.87
C LEU A 90 -8.11 -10.02 -8.29
N GLU A 91 -7.35 -9.66 -9.34
CA GLU A 91 -6.13 -10.37 -9.70
C GLU A 91 -5.01 -10.04 -8.71
N VAL A 92 -4.26 -11.07 -8.31
CA VAL A 92 -3.12 -10.94 -7.40
C VAL A 92 -1.84 -11.44 -8.06
N THR A 93 -0.77 -10.66 -7.91
CA THR A 93 0.61 -11.08 -8.26
C THR A 93 1.36 -11.35 -6.96
N LEU A 94 1.80 -12.58 -6.78
CA LEU A 94 2.62 -12.99 -5.64
C LEU A 94 4.09 -13.00 -6.05
N GLY A 95 4.95 -12.43 -5.22
CA GLY A 95 6.40 -12.53 -5.30
C GLY A 95 6.96 -13.16 -4.04
N SER A 96 8.13 -13.76 -4.15
CA SER A 96 8.86 -14.31 -3.00
C SER A 96 10.35 -14.03 -3.16
N ILE A 97 11.01 -13.58 -2.10
CA ILE A 97 12.41 -13.18 -2.13
C ILE A 97 13.09 -13.42 -0.79
N ASP A 98 14.28 -14.00 -0.82
CA ASP A 98 15.13 -14.16 0.36
C ASP A 98 15.88 -12.85 0.65
N VAL A 99 15.24 -11.99 1.42
CA VAL A 99 15.81 -10.67 1.77
C VAL A 99 17.02 -10.80 2.67
N ALA A 100 17.11 -11.83 3.51
CA ALA A 100 18.26 -12.03 4.40
C ALA A 100 19.53 -12.32 3.59
N ARG A 101 19.42 -13.17 2.57
CA ARG A 101 20.52 -13.45 1.64
C ARG A 101 20.97 -12.19 0.90
N ILE A 102 20.03 -11.41 0.35
CA ILE A 102 20.36 -10.18 -0.38
C ILE A 102 21.03 -9.14 0.54
N ALA A 103 20.52 -8.96 1.75
CA ALA A 103 21.12 -8.04 2.74
C ALA A 103 22.59 -8.42 3.04
N HIS A 104 22.86 -9.71 3.18
CA HIS A 104 24.21 -10.23 3.39
C HIS A 104 25.11 -10.00 2.15
N GLU A 105 24.64 -10.36 0.96
CA GLU A 105 25.39 -10.22 -0.31
C GLU A 105 25.71 -8.76 -0.65
N THR A 106 24.81 -7.82 -0.31
CA THR A 106 24.95 -6.39 -0.60
C THR A 106 25.53 -5.57 0.55
N ASN A 107 25.84 -6.21 1.68
CA ASN A 107 26.31 -5.56 2.92
C ASN A 107 25.39 -4.40 3.37
N GLN A 108 24.07 -4.61 3.26
CA GLN A 108 23.04 -3.66 3.65
C GLN A 108 22.35 -4.11 4.94
N SER A 109 21.65 -3.18 5.62
CA SER A 109 20.71 -3.58 6.67
C SER A 109 19.53 -4.36 6.08
N LEU A 110 18.96 -5.30 6.85
CA LEU A 110 17.80 -6.08 6.46
C LEU A 110 16.63 -5.19 6.04
N GLU A 111 16.41 -4.08 6.77
CA GLU A 111 15.36 -3.11 6.48
C GLU A 111 15.60 -2.42 5.12
N THR A 112 16.83 -2.00 4.84
CA THR A 112 17.18 -1.35 3.57
C THR A 112 16.98 -2.30 2.41
N ALA A 113 17.49 -3.54 2.52
CA ALA A 113 17.32 -4.56 1.49
C ALA A 113 15.83 -4.89 1.27
N ALA A 114 15.06 -5.11 2.34
CA ALA A 114 13.62 -5.37 2.26
C ALA A 114 12.87 -4.23 1.56
N ARG A 115 13.20 -2.99 1.91
CA ARG A 115 12.59 -1.81 1.29
C ARG A 115 12.91 -1.71 -0.20
N GLN A 116 14.17 -1.87 -0.60
CA GLN A 116 14.58 -1.81 -2.00
C GLN A 116 13.90 -2.91 -2.82
N GLN A 117 13.94 -4.15 -2.35
CA GLN A 117 13.32 -5.29 -3.03
C GLN A 117 11.80 -5.13 -3.17
N ARG A 118 11.15 -4.58 -2.15
CA ARG A 118 9.72 -4.28 -2.22
C ARG A 118 9.38 -3.28 -3.32
N TYR A 119 10.11 -2.16 -3.39
CA TYR A 119 9.84 -1.15 -4.42
C TYR A 119 10.19 -1.65 -5.82
N GLN A 120 11.27 -2.40 -5.97
CA GLN A 120 11.61 -3.04 -7.23
C GLN A 120 10.50 -3.97 -7.72
N PHE A 121 10.06 -4.91 -6.86
CA PHE A 121 8.97 -5.84 -7.17
C PHE A 121 7.67 -5.11 -7.54
N LEU A 122 7.31 -4.08 -6.78
CA LEU A 122 6.10 -3.30 -7.05
C LEU A 122 6.18 -2.55 -8.38
N ALA A 123 7.33 -1.97 -8.71
CA ALA A 123 7.57 -1.27 -9.98
C ALA A 123 7.48 -2.22 -11.17
N GLU A 124 8.17 -3.36 -11.10
CA GLU A 124 8.14 -4.40 -12.14
C GLU A 124 6.72 -4.95 -12.35
N THR A 125 6.01 -5.24 -11.25
CA THR A 125 4.62 -5.71 -11.30
C THR A 125 3.69 -4.66 -11.89
N ALA A 126 3.81 -3.39 -11.47
CA ALA A 126 3.00 -2.30 -12.00
C ALA A 126 3.17 -2.14 -13.51
N ARG A 127 4.40 -2.20 -14.01
CA ARG A 127 4.68 -2.14 -15.45
C ARG A 127 4.12 -3.35 -16.19
N ALA A 128 4.37 -4.55 -15.72
CA ALA A 128 3.87 -5.78 -16.32
C ALA A 128 2.34 -5.82 -16.40
N ARG A 129 1.66 -5.19 -15.44
CA ARG A 129 0.20 -5.10 -15.37
C ARG A 129 -0.37 -3.80 -15.95
N SER A 130 0.46 -2.95 -16.55
CA SER A 130 0.07 -1.64 -17.08
C SER A 130 -0.62 -0.74 -16.03
N CYS A 131 -0.21 -0.86 -14.77
CA CYS A 131 -0.62 0.03 -13.70
C CYS A 131 0.26 1.28 -13.70
N ASN A 132 -0.34 2.45 -13.50
CA ASN A 132 0.38 3.73 -13.41
C ASN A 132 0.44 4.29 -11.99
N LYS A 133 -0.25 3.65 -11.05
CA LYS A 133 -0.23 4.03 -9.63
C LYS A 133 -0.04 2.81 -8.73
N ILE A 134 0.73 2.98 -7.66
CA ILE A 134 0.95 1.99 -6.61
C ILE A 134 0.39 2.56 -5.31
N ALA A 135 -0.62 1.91 -4.74
CA ALA A 135 -1.23 2.29 -3.48
C ALA A 135 -0.52 1.61 -2.31
N LEU A 136 -0.09 2.41 -1.34
CA LEU A 136 0.58 2.00 -0.12
C LEU A 136 -0.30 2.32 1.10
N ALA A 137 -0.37 1.41 2.06
CA ALA A 137 -1.22 1.52 3.25
C ALA A 137 -0.57 2.32 4.41
N HIS A 138 0.23 3.36 4.11
CA HIS A 138 0.69 4.27 5.15
C HIS A 138 -0.49 5.05 5.73
N ASN A 139 -0.51 5.18 7.05
CA ASN A 139 -1.60 5.79 7.83
C ASN A 139 -1.16 7.09 8.53
N ALA A 140 -2.05 7.71 9.31
CA ALA A 140 -1.76 8.96 10.01
C ALA A 140 -0.70 8.77 11.11
N ASP A 141 -0.67 7.62 11.78
CA ASP A 141 0.32 7.32 12.83
C ASP A 141 1.72 7.18 12.21
N ASP A 142 1.86 6.51 11.06
CA ASP A 142 3.12 6.42 10.31
C ASP A 142 3.64 7.81 9.92
N ASN A 143 2.71 8.72 9.57
CA ASN A 143 3.06 10.10 9.25
C ASN A 143 3.61 10.85 10.46
N VAL A 144 2.96 10.72 11.63
CA VAL A 144 3.43 11.30 12.89
C VAL A 144 4.78 10.72 13.28
N GLU A 145 4.95 9.40 13.23
CA GLU A 145 6.24 8.74 13.52
C GLU A 145 7.35 9.27 12.61
N THR A 146 7.07 9.45 11.32
CA THR A 146 8.02 9.99 10.35
C THR A 146 8.42 11.42 10.67
N ILE A 147 7.46 12.28 11.04
CA ILE A 147 7.73 13.68 11.41
C ILE A 147 8.58 13.74 12.67
N LEU A 148 8.21 13.00 13.73
CA LEU A 148 8.94 12.94 15.00
C LEU A 148 10.37 12.45 14.78
N HIS A 149 10.56 11.39 14.02
CA HIS A 149 11.87 10.86 13.69
C HIS A 149 12.76 11.87 12.95
N ARG A 150 12.17 12.65 12.02
CA ARG A 150 12.90 13.71 11.33
C ARG A 150 13.25 14.87 12.26
N ILE A 151 12.36 15.25 13.19
CA ILE A 151 12.63 16.29 14.21
C ILE A 151 13.81 15.88 15.08
N ILE A 152 13.82 14.64 15.60
CA ILE A 152 14.89 14.11 16.45
C ILE A 152 16.24 14.09 15.72
N ARG A 153 16.24 13.84 14.40
CA ARG A 153 17.45 13.86 13.56
C ARG A 153 17.89 15.24 13.12
N GLY A 154 17.18 16.30 13.48
CA GLY A 154 17.50 17.67 13.10
C GLY A 154 17.11 17.97 11.66
N THR A 155 15.84 18.13 11.38
CA THR A 155 15.34 18.47 10.04
C THR A 155 14.97 19.93 9.91
N GLY A 156 15.10 20.50 8.70
CA GLY A 156 14.52 21.79 8.36
C GLY A 156 13.01 21.70 8.07
N ILE A 157 12.40 22.83 7.74
CA ILE A 157 10.94 22.98 7.51
C ILE A 157 10.40 21.94 6.50
N ARG A 158 11.16 21.59 5.49
CA ARG A 158 10.76 20.57 4.48
C ARG A 158 10.56 19.17 5.10
N GLY A 159 11.31 18.83 6.15
CA GLY A 159 11.14 17.55 6.82
C GLY A 159 9.87 17.45 7.66
N LEU A 160 9.29 18.58 8.07
CA LEU A 160 8.03 18.65 8.81
C LEU A 160 6.80 18.36 7.93
N ALA A 161 6.95 18.36 6.62
CA ALA A 161 5.85 18.05 5.70
C ALA A 161 5.37 16.58 5.78
N GLY A 162 6.07 15.73 6.52
CA GLY A 162 5.67 14.33 6.70
C GLY A 162 5.79 13.48 5.43
N ILE A 163 4.95 12.46 5.36
CA ILE A 163 4.87 11.54 4.23
C ILE A 163 3.98 12.18 3.14
N PRO A 164 4.46 12.38 1.91
CA PRO A 164 3.62 12.94 0.85
C PRO A 164 2.49 11.97 0.47
N ALA A 165 1.28 12.49 0.31
CA ALA A 165 0.11 11.70 -0.07
C ALA A 165 0.24 11.10 -1.49
N VAL A 166 0.89 11.85 -2.40
CA VAL A 166 1.23 11.41 -3.76
C VAL A 166 2.67 11.81 -4.03
N ARG A 167 3.45 10.91 -4.63
CA ARG A 167 4.80 11.21 -5.14
C ARG A 167 5.20 10.27 -6.27
N SER A 168 6.12 10.68 -7.10
CA SER A 168 6.76 9.79 -8.06
C SER A 168 7.60 8.72 -7.37
N LEU A 169 7.63 7.55 -7.96
CA LEU A 169 8.61 6.53 -7.62
C LEU A 169 9.95 6.95 -8.23
N THR A 170 10.99 7.08 -7.41
CA THR A 170 12.30 7.57 -7.84
C THR A 170 13.20 6.44 -8.35
N GLU A 171 14.13 6.78 -9.24
CA GLU A 171 15.11 5.81 -9.80
C GLU A 171 15.96 5.13 -8.71
N THR A 172 16.21 5.80 -7.58
CA THR A 172 16.90 5.21 -6.43
C THR A 172 16.12 4.11 -5.72
N GLU A 173 14.80 4.08 -5.90
CA GLU A 173 13.92 3.02 -5.39
C GLU A 173 13.69 1.93 -6.44
N GLU A 174 13.91 2.27 -7.70
CA GLU A 174 13.93 1.34 -8.84
C GLU A 174 15.40 1.15 -9.25
N GLN A 175 15.94 -0.04 -9.11
CA GLN A 175 17.29 -0.35 -9.63
C GLN A 175 17.35 -0.41 -11.17
N THR A 176 16.21 -0.26 -11.82
CA THR A 176 16.10 -0.28 -13.29
C THR A 176 15.99 1.14 -13.82
N VAL A 177 16.93 1.51 -14.67
CA VAL A 177 16.97 2.79 -15.40
C VAL A 177 15.66 3.00 -16.14
N SER A 178 14.98 4.10 -15.86
CA SER A 178 13.74 4.50 -16.53
C SER A 178 14.01 5.06 -17.94
N ASN A 179 14.56 4.24 -18.82
CA ASN A 179 14.71 4.61 -20.22
C ASN A 179 13.32 4.60 -20.91
N GLY A 180 12.60 5.73 -20.81
CA GLY A 180 11.35 5.94 -21.55
C GLY A 180 10.10 5.27 -20.99
N ASN A 181 10.13 4.70 -19.79
CA ASN A 181 8.95 4.15 -19.14
C ASN A 181 8.07 5.28 -18.54
N PRO A 182 6.73 5.12 -18.58
CA PRO A 182 5.83 6.07 -17.95
C PRO A 182 6.09 6.17 -16.44
N GLU A 183 5.97 7.39 -15.92
CA GLU A 183 6.15 7.70 -14.51
C GLU A 183 5.16 6.90 -13.65
N LEU A 184 5.67 6.17 -12.64
CA LEU A 184 4.86 5.49 -11.65
C LEU A 184 4.64 6.40 -10.44
N LEU A 185 3.38 6.56 -10.03
CA LEU A 185 3.03 7.34 -8.85
C LEU A 185 2.77 6.44 -7.65
N LEU A 186 3.36 6.78 -6.51
CA LEU A 186 3.01 6.20 -5.21
C LEU A 186 1.89 7.05 -4.59
N ILE A 187 0.80 6.42 -4.20
CA ILE A 187 -0.36 7.05 -3.56
C ILE A 187 -0.62 6.42 -2.19
N ARG A 188 -1.19 7.19 -1.26
CA ARG A 188 -1.43 6.77 0.13
C ARG A 188 -2.86 7.10 0.57
N PRO A 189 -3.82 6.25 0.23
CA PRO A 189 -5.24 6.49 0.50
C PRO A 189 -5.62 6.54 1.98
N LEU A 190 -4.81 5.92 2.87
CA LEU A 190 -5.05 5.85 4.30
C LEU A 190 -4.34 6.93 5.13
N LEU A 191 -3.61 7.86 4.50
CA LEU A 191 -2.70 8.78 5.21
C LEU A 191 -3.40 9.73 6.20
N ASN A 192 -4.73 9.91 6.09
CA ASN A 192 -5.58 10.69 7.01
C ASN A 192 -6.37 9.82 8.01
N ALA A 193 -6.22 8.51 7.98
CA ALA A 193 -6.86 7.58 8.91
C ALA A 193 -5.87 7.13 9.98
N SER A 194 -6.28 7.12 11.25
CA SER A 194 -5.47 6.60 12.35
C SER A 194 -5.47 5.07 12.38
N ARG A 195 -4.44 4.47 12.98
CA ARG A 195 -4.33 3.01 13.16
C ARG A 195 -5.52 2.43 13.95
N SER A 196 -6.04 3.18 14.91
CA SER A 196 -7.22 2.78 15.68
C SER A 196 -8.50 2.75 14.83
N GLU A 197 -8.71 3.73 13.97
CA GLU A 197 -9.86 3.76 13.03
C GLU A 197 -9.77 2.63 12.02
N ILE A 198 -8.57 2.37 11.51
CA ILE A 198 -8.30 1.26 10.57
C ILE A 198 -8.63 -0.09 11.23
N ALA A 199 -8.16 -0.32 12.47
CA ALA A 199 -8.38 -1.57 13.18
C ALA A 199 -9.88 -1.83 13.44
N VAL A 200 -10.62 -0.82 13.89
CA VAL A 200 -12.08 -0.89 14.10
C VAL A 200 -12.77 -1.23 12.78
N SER A 201 -12.46 -0.51 11.71
CA SER A 201 -13.10 -0.70 10.41
C SER A 201 -12.75 -2.07 9.79
N TYR A 202 -11.51 -2.53 9.92
CA TYR A 202 -11.09 -3.82 9.41
C TYR A 202 -11.85 -4.97 10.08
N THR A 203 -12.06 -4.92 11.39
CA THR A 203 -12.85 -5.92 12.13
C THR A 203 -14.28 -6.01 11.57
N HIS A 204 -14.88 -4.89 11.20
CA HIS A 204 -16.23 -4.86 10.64
C HIS A 204 -16.28 -5.28 9.16
N LEU A 205 -15.26 -4.95 8.37
CA LEU A 205 -15.16 -5.31 6.96
C LEU A 205 -14.95 -6.82 6.73
N THR A 206 -14.42 -7.53 7.72
CA THR A 206 -14.06 -8.95 7.61
C THR A 206 -15.02 -9.91 8.31
N LEU A 207 -15.94 -9.40 9.14
CA LEU A 207 -16.98 -10.23 9.75
C LEU A 207 -18.09 -10.51 8.73
N PRO A 208 -18.56 -11.77 8.59
CA PRO A 208 -19.73 -12.06 7.78
C PRO A 208 -20.92 -11.27 8.33
N THR A 209 -21.55 -10.46 7.48
CA THR A 209 -22.87 -9.89 7.75
C THR A 209 -23.88 -11.02 7.82
N ASN A 210 -24.32 -11.35 9.05
CA ASN A 210 -25.44 -12.27 9.29
C ASN A 210 -26.74 -11.66 8.77
#